data_f0b861bac2d300eca05dd68512ccbe73
#
_entry.id   f0b861bac2d300eca05dd68512ccbe73
#
_cell.length_a   1.000
_cell.length_b   1.000
_cell.length_c   1.000
_cell.angle_alpha   90.00
_cell.angle_beta   90.00
_cell.angle_gamma   90.00
#
_symmetry.space_group_name_H-M   'P 1'
#
loop_
_entity.id
_entity.type
_entity.pdbx_description
1 polymer ?
#
loop_
_entity_poly.entity_id
_entity_poly.type
_entity_poly.pdbx_seq_one_letter_code
_entity_poly.pdbx_strand_id
1 'polypeptide(L)'
;PLPPQYFLRVVSDRWLASETQLPVSFRHLILPEKNLPPTELLDLQPLPITALRNAKYETLYKFPQFNPIQTQVFNAVFNSDENVFVGAPTSSGKTTIAEFAILRLFQQNADGRCVYLVPNEALADMMFVQWHKKFSETIGLRVVKLTGETGADLKLLARGQVIVTTADKWDILSRRWKQRKNVQNVNLFIVDELHLLGGEDGPVLEVVCSRMRYISSQIEKQIRIVALSSSL
;
A
#
# COMPACT_ATOMS: atom_id res chain seq x y z
N PRO A 1 -8.30 -32.13 14.59
CA PRO A 1 -8.67 -31.20 15.64
C PRO A 1 -7.44 -30.36 15.99
N LEU A 2 -7.59 -29.02 15.92
CA LEU A 2 -6.53 -28.11 16.32
C LEU A 2 -6.34 -28.18 17.83
N PRO A 3 -5.12 -28.08 18.36
CA PRO A 3 -4.89 -28.01 19.79
C PRO A 3 -5.62 -26.80 20.39
N PRO A 4 -6.09 -26.88 21.64
CA PRO A 4 -6.89 -25.84 22.25
C PRO A 4 -6.11 -24.54 22.50
N GLN A 5 -4.78 -24.60 22.48
CA GLN A 5 -3.91 -23.49 22.82
C GLN A 5 -2.55 -23.64 22.14
N TYR A 6 -2.00 -22.53 21.70
CA TYR A 6 -0.65 -22.39 21.18
C TYR A 6 0.16 -21.47 22.09
N PHE A 7 1.48 -21.54 21.99
CA PHE A 7 2.38 -20.68 22.73
C PHE A 7 3.38 -20.01 21.80
N LEU A 8 3.48 -18.70 21.89
CA LEU A 8 4.59 -17.94 21.35
C LEU A 8 5.67 -17.87 22.42
N ARG A 9 6.82 -18.47 22.17
CA ARG A 9 7.97 -18.44 23.07
C ARG A 9 9.08 -17.62 22.44
N VAL A 10 9.49 -16.58 23.13
CA VAL A 10 10.64 -15.75 22.75
C VAL A 10 11.77 -16.05 23.69
N VAL A 11 12.88 -16.49 23.16
CA VAL A 11 14.08 -16.88 23.93
C VAL A 11 15.23 -16.00 23.47
N SER A 12 15.99 -15.43 24.40
CA SER A 12 17.20 -14.69 24.07
C SER A 12 18.29 -15.63 23.59
N ASP A 13 18.98 -15.26 22.52
CA ASP A 13 20.18 -15.93 22.02
C ASP A 13 21.46 -15.55 22.77
N ARG A 14 21.40 -14.54 23.64
CA ARG A 14 22.57 -13.97 24.35
C ARG A 14 22.52 -14.11 25.87
N TRP A 15 21.33 -14.24 26.45
CA TRP A 15 21.15 -14.23 27.89
C TRP A 15 20.50 -15.52 28.36
N LEU A 16 21.17 -16.27 29.25
CA LEU A 16 20.63 -17.46 29.86
C LEU A 16 19.37 -17.13 30.68
N ALA A 17 18.37 -18.02 30.61
CA ALA A 17 17.09 -17.90 31.29
C ALA A 17 16.27 -16.63 30.96
N SER A 18 16.64 -15.88 29.92
CA SER A 18 15.86 -14.74 29.43
C SER A 18 14.88 -15.23 28.37
N GLU A 19 13.68 -15.56 28.80
CA GLU A 19 12.61 -15.99 27.92
C GLU A 19 11.25 -15.45 28.40
N THR A 20 10.34 -15.34 27.45
CA THR A 20 8.94 -15.05 27.72
C THR A 20 8.04 -15.94 26.88
N GLN A 21 6.88 -16.27 27.41
CA GLN A 21 5.92 -17.12 26.73
C GLN A 21 4.54 -16.47 26.77
N LEU A 22 3.91 -16.36 25.59
CA LEU A 22 2.57 -15.83 25.44
C LEU A 22 1.63 -16.94 24.97
N PRO A 23 0.58 -17.28 25.71
CA PRO A 23 -0.44 -18.20 25.24
C PRO A 23 -1.30 -17.55 24.16
N VAL A 24 -1.54 -18.27 23.07
CA VAL A 24 -2.39 -17.83 21.94
C VAL A 24 -3.50 -18.85 21.76
N SER A 25 -4.73 -18.39 21.75
CA SER A 25 -5.92 -19.22 21.51
C SER A 25 -6.67 -18.73 20.29
N PHE A 26 -7.00 -19.65 19.39
CA PHE A 26 -7.83 -19.37 18.21
C PHE A 26 -9.31 -19.73 18.41
N ARG A 27 -9.74 -19.98 19.66
CA ARG A 27 -11.14 -20.35 19.97
C ARG A 27 -12.16 -19.29 19.59
N HIS A 28 -11.74 -18.03 19.59
CA HIS A 28 -12.58 -16.86 19.26
C HIS A 28 -12.20 -16.24 17.92
N LEU A 29 -11.44 -16.96 17.10
CA LEU A 29 -11.11 -16.49 15.76
C LEU A 29 -12.37 -16.48 14.91
N ILE A 30 -12.77 -15.29 14.48
CA ILE A 30 -13.87 -15.11 13.54
C ILE A 30 -13.28 -15.30 12.14
N LEU A 31 -13.57 -16.43 11.53
CA LEU A 31 -13.25 -16.67 10.13
C LEU A 31 -14.46 -16.29 9.28
N PRO A 32 -14.28 -15.75 8.07
CA PRO A 32 -15.37 -15.55 7.14
C PRO A 32 -16.02 -16.91 6.81
N GLU A 33 -17.33 -17.01 6.96
CA GLU A 33 -18.07 -18.25 6.70
C GLU A 33 -18.11 -18.61 5.20
N LYS A 34 -17.99 -17.59 4.34
CA LYS A 34 -18.02 -17.74 2.89
C LYS A 34 -17.04 -16.77 2.24
N ASN A 35 -16.33 -17.23 1.22
CA ASN A 35 -15.62 -16.35 0.32
C ASN A 35 -16.63 -15.65 -0.58
N LEU A 36 -16.54 -14.34 -0.71
CA LEU A 36 -17.34 -13.60 -1.67
C LEU A 36 -16.90 -14.03 -3.09
N PRO A 37 -17.86 -14.22 -4.01
CA PRO A 37 -17.51 -14.50 -5.40
C PRO A 37 -16.69 -13.32 -5.98
N PRO A 38 -15.79 -13.58 -6.94
CA PRO A 38 -15.08 -12.51 -7.61
C PRO A 38 -16.06 -11.59 -8.33
N THR A 39 -15.73 -10.29 -8.35
CA THR A 39 -16.54 -9.32 -9.11
C THR A 39 -16.38 -9.59 -10.60
N GLU A 40 -17.49 -9.75 -11.30
CA GLU A 40 -17.49 -9.94 -12.74
C GLU A 40 -16.96 -8.70 -13.46
N LEU A 41 -16.23 -8.91 -14.55
CA LEU A 41 -15.81 -7.81 -15.41
C LEU A 41 -17.03 -7.35 -16.24
N LEU A 42 -17.45 -6.13 -16.01
CA LEU A 42 -18.59 -5.54 -16.69
C LEU A 42 -18.22 -5.11 -18.11
N ASP A 43 -19.16 -5.24 -19.04
CA ASP A 43 -19.03 -4.70 -20.40
C ASP A 43 -19.32 -3.18 -20.37
N LEU A 44 -18.32 -2.41 -19.97
CA LEU A 44 -18.39 -0.95 -19.89
C LEU A 44 -17.72 -0.31 -21.09
N GLN A 45 -18.26 0.82 -21.51
CA GLN A 45 -17.56 1.67 -22.49
C GLN A 45 -16.23 2.12 -21.89
N PRO A 46 -15.09 1.92 -22.58
CA PRO A 46 -13.79 2.34 -22.08
C PRO A 46 -13.76 3.83 -21.77
N LEU A 47 -13.33 4.18 -20.56
CA LEU A 47 -13.21 5.58 -20.16
C LEU A 47 -12.06 6.27 -20.89
N PRO A 48 -12.29 7.44 -21.49
CA PRO A 48 -11.21 8.25 -22.04
C PRO A 48 -10.34 8.83 -20.94
N ILE A 49 -9.09 9.16 -21.24
CA ILE A 49 -8.17 9.81 -20.27
C ILE A 49 -8.70 11.15 -19.77
N THR A 50 -9.56 11.83 -20.52
CA THR A 50 -10.25 13.06 -20.12
C THR A 50 -11.17 12.89 -18.90
N ALA A 51 -11.49 11.65 -18.53
CA ALA A 51 -12.20 11.35 -17.29
C ALA A 51 -11.43 11.81 -16.02
N LEU A 52 -10.10 12.00 -16.11
CA LEU A 52 -9.27 12.57 -15.05
C LEU A 52 -9.60 14.05 -14.77
N ARG A 53 -10.25 14.76 -15.69
CA ARG A 53 -10.67 16.18 -15.58
C ARG A 53 -9.54 17.11 -15.16
N ASN A 54 -8.32 16.81 -15.56
CA ASN A 54 -7.13 17.61 -15.27
C ASN A 54 -6.13 17.45 -16.41
N ALA A 55 -5.92 18.52 -17.17
CA ALA A 55 -5.04 18.51 -18.34
C ALA A 55 -3.60 18.04 -18.02
N LYS A 56 -3.07 18.40 -16.83
CA LYS A 56 -1.74 17.92 -16.42
C LYS A 56 -1.71 16.41 -16.18
N TYR A 57 -2.78 15.84 -15.61
CA TYR A 57 -2.87 14.40 -15.36
C TYR A 57 -3.06 13.61 -16.67
N GLU A 58 -3.80 14.18 -17.61
CA GLU A 58 -4.01 13.58 -18.92
C GLU A 58 -2.70 13.40 -19.69
N THR A 59 -1.74 14.33 -19.55
CA THR A 59 -0.43 14.23 -20.20
C THR A 59 0.44 13.07 -19.69
N LEU A 60 0.10 12.48 -18.54
CA LEU A 60 0.83 11.34 -17.97
C LEU A 60 0.61 10.04 -18.77
N TYR A 61 -0.44 10.00 -19.58
CA TYR A 61 -0.84 8.82 -20.32
C TYR A 61 -0.69 9.03 -21.83
N LYS A 62 -0.09 8.02 -22.52
CA LYS A 62 0.14 8.06 -23.96
C LYS A 62 -0.91 7.29 -24.75
N PHE A 63 -1.93 6.79 -24.10
CA PHE A 63 -3.04 6.06 -24.71
C PHE A 63 -4.34 6.86 -24.56
N PRO A 64 -5.33 6.70 -25.46
CA PRO A 64 -6.54 7.52 -25.45
C PRO A 64 -7.58 7.09 -24.42
N GLN A 65 -7.58 5.81 -24.02
CA GLN A 65 -8.61 5.22 -23.18
C GLN A 65 -8.02 4.23 -22.19
N PHE A 66 -8.66 4.10 -21.02
CA PHE A 66 -8.35 3.10 -20.02
C PHE A 66 -8.89 1.71 -20.44
N ASN A 67 -8.21 0.66 -19.99
CA ASN A 67 -8.65 -0.71 -20.26
C ASN A 67 -9.93 -1.06 -19.45
N PRO A 68 -10.61 -2.20 -19.73
CA PRO A 68 -11.85 -2.56 -19.04
C PRO A 68 -11.73 -2.62 -17.52
N ILE A 69 -10.64 -3.20 -16.99
CA ILE A 69 -10.42 -3.30 -15.53
C ILE A 69 -10.22 -1.91 -14.93
N GLN A 70 -9.37 -1.08 -15.54
CA GLN A 70 -9.13 0.29 -15.10
C GLN A 70 -10.43 1.12 -15.16
N THR A 71 -11.22 0.95 -16.21
CA THR A 71 -12.52 1.60 -16.38
C THR A 71 -13.48 1.23 -15.26
N GLN A 72 -13.58 -0.07 -14.95
CA GLN A 72 -14.49 -0.57 -13.93
C GLN A 72 -14.15 -0.06 -12.52
N VAL A 73 -12.87 -0.01 -12.17
CA VAL A 73 -12.43 0.42 -10.84
C VAL A 73 -12.26 1.94 -10.70
N PHE A 74 -12.33 2.68 -11.80
CA PHE A 74 -12.04 4.11 -11.82
C PHE A 74 -12.83 4.90 -10.79
N ASN A 75 -14.13 4.68 -10.72
CA ASN A 75 -15.00 5.38 -9.75
C ASN A 75 -14.62 5.08 -8.30
N ALA A 76 -14.37 3.83 -7.97
CA ALA A 76 -14.00 3.43 -6.61
C ALA A 76 -12.61 3.98 -6.21
N VAL A 77 -11.67 4.07 -7.16
CA VAL A 77 -10.30 4.47 -6.86
C VAL A 77 -10.08 5.98 -7.03
N PHE A 78 -10.61 6.59 -8.10
CA PHE A 78 -10.38 7.99 -8.41
C PHE A 78 -11.45 8.95 -7.86
N ASN A 79 -12.70 8.51 -7.73
CA ASN A 79 -13.80 9.37 -7.27
C ASN A 79 -14.26 9.09 -5.83
N SER A 80 -13.65 8.12 -5.12
CA SER A 80 -13.97 7.78 -3.74
C SER A 80 -12.70 7.78 -2.88
N ASP A 81 -12.85 7.96 -1.58
CA ASP A 81 -11.77 7.89 -0.59
C ASP A 81 -11.86 6.62 0.27
N GLU A 82 -12.71 5.69 -0.11
CA GLU A 82 -12.83 4.40 0.56
C GLU A 82 -11.61 3.50 0.33
N ASN A 83 -11.41 2.56 1.24
CA ASN A 83 -10.42 1.51 1.05
C ASN A 83 -10.85 0.60 -0.10
N VAL A 84 -9.92 0.24 -0.97
CA VAL A 84 -10.20 -0.56 -2.16
C VAL A 84 -9.22 -1.71 -2.25
N PHE A 85 -9.75 -2.89 -2.53
CA PHE A 85 -8.97 -4.06 -2.93
C PHE A 85 -9.24 -4.38 -4.40
N VAL A 86 -8.19 -4.52 -5.19
CA VAL A 86 -8.27 -4.87 -6.60
C VAL A 86 -7.49 -6.15 -6.85
N GLY A 87 -8.21 -7.23 -7.08
CA GLY A 87 -7.66 -8.50 -7.57
C GLY A 87 -7.80 -8.56 -9.10
N ALA A 88 -6.68 -8.58 -9.81
CA ALA A 88 -6.67 -8.62 -11.26
C ALA A 88 -5.41 -9.32 -11.79
N PRO A 89 -5.46 -9.99 -12.96
CA PRO A 89 -4.33 -10.73 -13.49
C PRO A 89 -3.05 -9.88 -13.61
N THR A 90 -1.91 -10.55 -13.64
CA THR A 90 -0.63 -9.89 -13.92
C THR A 90 -0.71 -9.19 -15.29
N SER A 91 -0.08 -8.04 -15.41
CA SER A 91 -0.10 -7.20 -16.61
C SER A 91 -1.46 -6.59 -16.99
N SER A 92 -2.45 -6.64 -16.11
CA SER A 92 -3.76 -6.00 -16.32
C SER A 92 -3.76 -4.48 -16.12
N GLY A 93 -2.60 -3.88 -15.83
CA GLY A 93 -2.45 -2.44 -15.65
C GLY A 93 -2.75 -1.95 -14.22
N LYS A 94 -2.56 -2.80 -13.20
CA LYS A 94 -2.72 -2.45 -11.77
C LYS A 94 -1.91 -1.22 -11.35
N THR A 95 -0.73 -1.03 -11.93
CA THR A 95 0.09 0.17 -11.67
C THR A 95 -0.67 1.47 -11.98
N THR A 96 -1.43 1.51 -13.08
CA THR A 96 -2.29 2.67 -13.41
C THR A 96 -3.39 2.87 -12.37
N ILE A 97 -3.89 1.79 -11.78
CA ILE A 97 -4.89 1.87 -10.70
C ILE A 97 -4.27 2.48 -9.44
N ALA A 98 -3.02 2.12 -9.09
CA ALA A 98 -2.27 2.79 -8.03
C ALA A 98 -2.11 4.29 -8.32
N GLU A 99 -1.80 4.63 -9.58
CA GLU A 99 -1.67 6.02 -10.03
C GLU A 99 -2.98 6.80 -9.86
N PHE A 100 -4.14 6.21 -10.12
CA PHE A 100 -5.43 6.87 -9.86
C PHE A 100 -5.58 7.29 -8.40
N ALA A 101 -5.21 6.42 -7.46
CA ALA A 101 -5.28 6.74 -6.04
C ALA A 101 -4.30 7.87 -5.67
N ILE A 102 -3.10 7.86 -6.24
CA ILE A 102 -2.09 8.93 -6.04
C ILE A 102 -2.62 10.25 -6.60
N LEU A 103 -3.10 10.27 -7.84
CA LEU A 103 -3.62 11.48 -8.47
C LEU A 103 -4.84 12.04 -7.71
N ARG A 104 -5.72 11.16 -7.23
CA ARG A 104 -6.84 11.55 -6.35
C ARG A 104 -6.35 12.25 -5.10
N LEU A 105 -5.38 11.68 -4.40
CA LEU A 105 -4.82 12.29 -3.20
C LEU A 105 -4.32 13.71 -3.47
N PHE A 106 -3.50 13.89 -4.51
CA PHE A 106 -2.88 15.19 -4.80
C PHE A 106 -3.83 16.18 -5.46
N GLN A 107 -4.94 15.74 -6.01
CA GLN A 107 -6.02 16.62 -6.45
C GLN A 107 -6.71 17.28 -5.26
N GLN A 108 -6.84 16.57 -4.13
CA GLN A 108 -7.52 17.05 -2.94
C GLN A 108 -6.59 17.69 -1.92
N ASN A 109 -5.36 17.20 -1.81
CA ASN A 109 -4.39 17.61 -0.80
C ASN A 109 -2.98 17.67 -1.40
N ALA A 110 -2.55 18.89 -1.76
CA ALA A 110 -1.24 19.14 -2.35
C ALA A 110 -0.08 18.73 -1.41
N ASP A 111 -0.28 18.78 -0.09
CA ASP A 111 0.70 18.40 0.92
C ASP A 111 0.54 16.94 1.39
N GLY A 112 -0.31 16.18 0.73
CA GLY A 112 -0.56 14.78 1.02
C GLY A 112 0.68 13.92 0.92
N ARG A 113 0.62 12.75 1.56
CA ARG A 113 1.71 11.77 1.53
C ARG A 113 1.17 10.39 1.22
N CYS A 114 1.76 9.77 0.21
CA CYS A 114 1.48 8.41 -0.22
C CYS A 114 2.68 7.50 0.08
N VAL A 115 2.43 6.33 0.63
CA VAL A 115 3.41 5.25 0.73
C VAL A 115 2.97 4.13 -0.19
N TYR A 116 3.87 3.70 -1.05
CA TYR A 116 3.66 2.59 -1.98
C TYR A 116 4.61 1.45 -1.65
N LEU A 117 4.03 0.36 -1.16
CA LEU A 117 4.75 -0.86 -0.84
C LEU A 117 4.88 -1.76 -2.06
N VAL A 118 6.10 -2.20 -2.32
CA VAL A 118 6.42 -3.19 -3.35
C VAL A 118 7.10 -4.40 -2.73
N PRO A 119 7.05 -5.57 -3.39
CA PRO A 119 7.58 -6.82 -2.83
C PRO A 119 9.09 -6.82 -2.60
N ASN A 120 9.86 -6.18 -3.46
CA ASN A 120 11.31 -6.26 -3.42
C ASN A 120 11.99 -5.00 -3.94
N GLU A 121 13.30 -4.92 -3.71
CA GLU A 121 14.11 -3.75 -4.08
C GLU A 121 14.18 -3.50 -5.58
N ALA A 122 14.23 -4.54 -6.39
CA ALA A 122 14.30 -4.39 -7.85
C ALA A 122 13.03 -3.69 -8.39
N LEU A 123 11.86 -4.06 -7.86
CA LEU A 123 10.61 -3.37 -8.18
C LEU A 123 10.57 -1.96 -7.59
N ALA A 124 11.13 -1.74 -6.40
CA ALA A 124 11.23 -0.39 -5.83
C ALA A 124 12.09 0.53 -6.70
N ASP A 125 13.22 0.05 -7.20
CA ASP A 125 14.08 0.79 -8.13
C ASP A 125 13.36 1.12 -9.43
N MET A 126 12.72 0.12 -10.04
CA MET A 126 11.97 0.29 -11.29
C MET A 126 10.85 1.31 -11.12
N MET A 127 10.04 1.17 -10.07
CA MET A 127 8.92 2.07 -9.82
C MET A 127 9.38 3.49 -9.47
N PHE A 128 10.46 3.62 -8.71
CA PHE A 128 11.05 4.92 -8.42
C PHE A 128 11.48 5.65 -9.71
N VAL A 129 12.24 4.98 -10.58
CA VAL A 129 12.69 5.58 -11.85
C VAL A 129 11.48 5.95 -12.73
N GLN A 130 10.52 5.05 -12.87
CA GLN A 130 9.33 5.26 -13.67
C GLN A 130 8.49 6.44 -13.15
N TRP A 131 8.20 6.48 -11.85
CA TRP A 131 7.37 7.52 -11.27
C TRP A 131 8.11 8.83 -11.03
N HIS A 132 9.42 8.81 -10.83
CA HIS A 132 10.22 10.03 -10.84
C HIS A 132 10.07 10.75 -12.19
N LYS A 133 10.27 10.04 -13.29
CA LYS A 133 10.06 10.60 -14.63
C LYS A 133 8.60 11.03 -14.85
N LYS A 134 7.66 10.19 -14.51
CA LYS A 134 6.23 10.42 -14.74
C LYS A 134 5.64 11.53 -13.87
N PHE A 135 5.91 11.50 -12.58
CA PHE A 135 5.30 12.42 -11.61
C PHE A 135 6.18 13.60 -11.28
N SER A 136 7.49 13.40 -11.03
CA SER A 136 8.33 14.52 -10.60
C SER A 136 8.64 15.46 -11.76
N GLU A 137 8.99 14.95 -12.93
CA GLU A 137 9.34 15.79 -14.10
C GLU A 137 8.09 16.42 -14.75
N THR A 138 6.92 15.74 -14.72
CA THR A 138 5.74 16.22 -15.43
C THR A 138 4.81 17.07 -14.59
N ILE A 139 4.54 16.65 -13.34
CA ILE A 139 3.58 17.33 -12.46
C ILE A 139 4.18 17.87 -11.15
N GLY A 140 5.49 17.71 -10.95
CA GLY A 140 6.22 18.30 -9.83
C GLY A 140 6.06 17.59 -8.48
N LEU A 141 5.54 16.36 -8.44
CA LEU A 141 5.45 15.59 -7.21
C LEU A 141 6.82 15.06 -6.79
N ARG A 142 7.15 15.15 -5.52
CA ARG A 142 8.41 14.65 -4.98
C ARG A 142 8.32 13.14 -4.71
N VAL A 143 8.80 12.35 -5.66
CA VAL A 143 8.93 10.89 -5.54
C VAL A 143 10.26 10.57 -4.88
N VAL A 144 10.27 9.72 -3.85
CA VAL A 144 11.45 9.25 -3.15
C VAL A 144 11.39 7.74 -2.96
N LYS A 145 12.57 7.10 -2.86
CA LYS A 145 12.70 5.68 -2.51
C LYS A 145 13.47 5.57 -1.19
N LEU A 146 12.99 4.73 -0.26
CA LEU A 146 13.69 4.48 0.99
C LEU A 146 14.91 3.58 0.76
N THR A 147 15.95 3.84 1.52
CA THR A 147 17.27 3.18 1.39
C THR A 147 17.46 2.02 2.35
N GLY A 148 16.76 2.03 3.49
CA GLY A 148 16.94 1.12 4.63
C GLY A 148 17.80 1.73 5.75
N GLU A 149 18.49 2.84 5.49
CA GLU A 149 19.21 3.59 6.52
C GLU A 149 18.23 4.56 7.23
N THR A 150 17.97 4.34 8.50
CA THR A 150 16.94 5.08 9.24
C THR A 150 17.15 6.59 9.21
N GLY A 151 18.40 7.05 9.35
CA GLY A 151 18.71 8.49 9.36
C GLY A 151 18.43 9.17 8.01
N ALA A 152 18.83 8.53 6.92
CA ALA A 152 18.56 8.99 5.56
C ALA A 152 17.06 8.91 5.24
N ASP A 153 16.43 7.82 5.61
CA ASP A 153 15.02 7.56 5.31
C ASP A 153 14.07 8.52 6.03
N LEU A 154 14.41 8.97 7.24
CA LEU A 154 13.63 10.00 7.93
C LEU A 154 13.67 11.35 7.18
N LYS A 155 14.81 11.69 6.59
CA LYS A 155 14.95 12.90 5.75
C LYS A 155 14.17 12.74 4.43
N LEU A 156 14.25 11.55 3.81
CA LEU A 156 13.50 11.23 2.61
C LEU A 156 11.99 11.29 2.87
N LEU A 157 11.53 10.69 3.97
CA LEU A 157 10.12 10.70 4.38
C LEU A 157 9.62 12.12 4.67
N ALA A 158 10.44 12.98 5.23
CA ALA A 158 10.08 14.36 5.53
C ALA A 158 9.79 15.19 4.26
N ARG A 159 10.58 15.00 3.20
CA ARG A 159 10.48 15.76 1.94
C ARG A 159 9.62 15.08 0.86
N GLY A 160 9.50 13.75 0.92
CA GLY A 160 8.80 12.97 -0.09
C GLY A 160 7.28 13.13 0.00
N GLN A 161 6.62 13.11 -1.14
CA GLN A 161 5.16 13.07 -1.27
C GLN A 161 4.70 11.67 -1.68
N VAL A 162 5.42 11.03 -2.61
CA VAL A 162 5.23 9.63 -2.98
C VAL A 162 6.47 8.86 -2.55
N ILE A 163 6.30 7.95 -1.60
CA ILE A 163 7.37 7.17 -0.99
C ILE A 163 7.27 5.73 -1.48
N VAL A 164 8.24 5.31 -2.30
CA VAL A 164 8.36 3.91 -2.77
C VAL A 164 9.24 3.15 -1.79
N THR A 165 8.78 2.00 -1.31
CA THR A 165 9.51 1.23 -0.30
C THR A 165 9.08 -0.24 -0.29
N THR A 166 9.90 -1.09 0.33
CA THR A 166 9.55 -2.46 0.69
C THR A 166 8.97 -2.53 2.11
N ALA A 167 8.30 -3.64 2.43
CA ALA A 167 7.61 -3.78 3.71
C ALA A 167 8.57 -3.77 4.91
N ASP A 168 9.73 -4.40 4.80
CA ASP A 168 10.78 -4.44 5.82
C ASP A 168 11.30 -3.04 6.19
N LYS A 169 11.59 -2.19 5.21
CA LYS A 169 12.04 -0.81 5.45
C LYS A 169 10.94 0.03 6.08
N TRP A 170 9.70 -0.11 5.60
CA TRP A 170 8.57 0.60 6.20
C TRP A 170 8.28 0.11 7.62
N ASP A 171 8.47 -1.18 7.90
CA ASP A 171 8.34 -1.74 9.26
C ASP A 171 9.26 -1.02 10.24
N ILE A 172 10.53 -0.87 9.93
CA ILE A 172 11.51 -0.17 10.77
C ILE A 172 11.08 1.28 11.06
N LEU A 173 10.60 1.99 10.04
CA LEU A 173 10.16 3.37 10.22
C LEU A 173 8.85 3.47 11.00
N SER A 174 7.90 2.61 10.73
CA SER A 174 6.55 2.70 11.32
C SER A 174 6.47 2.18 12.76
N ARG A 175 7.43 1.38 13.24
CA ARG A 175 7.47 0.91 14.65
C ARG A 175 7.43 2.05 15.67
N ARG A 176 8.10 3.17 15.38
CA ARG A 176 8.15 4.35 16.28
C ARG A 176 7.20 5.46 15.81
N TRP A 177 6.05 5.12 15.26
CA TRP A 177 5.11 6.08 14.68
C TRP A 177 4.67 7.17 15.66
N LYS A 178 4.53 6.88 16.97
CA LYS A 178 4.15 7.87 17.99
C LYS A 178 5.12 9.05 18.06
N GLN A 179 6.40 8.82 17.78
CA GLN A 179 7.47 9.83 17.78
C GLN A 179 7.75 10.40 16.38
N ARG A 180 7.10 9.87 15.34
CA ARG A 180 7.38 10.19 13.93
C ARG A 180 6.17 10.79 13.24
N LYS A 181 6.03 12.12 13.35
CA LYS A 181 4.92 12.86 12.72
C LYS A 181 4.76 12.57 11.22
N ASN A 182 5.88 12.35 10.51
CA ASN A 182 5.83 12.04 9.07
C ASN A 182 5.19 10.68 8.76
N VAL A 183 5.24 9.72 9.68
CA VAL A 183 4.49 8.45 9.58
C VAL A 183 3.01 8.68 9.85
N GLN A 184 2.66 9.50 10.85
CA GLN A 184 1.28 9.86 11.16
C GLN A 184 0.62 10.69 10.04
N ASN A 185 1.43 11.42 9.27
CA ASN A 185 0.95 12.26 8.18
C ASN A 185 0.71 11.53 6.85
N VAL A 186 0.87 10.20 6.82
CA VAL A 186 0.48 9.39 5.66
C VAL A 186 -1.03 9.48 5.46
N ASN A 187 -1.45 9.75 4.23
CA ASN A 187 -2.86 9.85 3.83
C ASN A 187 -3.30 8.65 3.01
N LEU A 188 -2.39 8.12 2.19
CA LEU A 188 -2.64 7.01 1.28
C LEU A 188 -1.55 5.95 1.48
N PHE A 189 -1.98 4.71 1.65
CA PHE A 189 -1.12 3.56 1.80
C PHE A 189 -1.50 2.53 0.73
N ILE A 190 -0.62 2.34 -0.24
CA ILE A 190 -0.84 1.41 -1.34
C ILE A 190 0.02 0.17 -1.10
N VAL A 191 -0.59 -0.99 -1.21
CA VAL A 191 0.07 -2.29 -1.08
C VAL A 191 -0.01 -3.01 -2.41
N ASP A 192 1.12 -3.21 -3.06
CA ASP A 192 1.19 -3.97 -4.31
C ASP A 192 1.49 -5.44 -4.02
N GLU A 193 1.01 -6.31 -4.91
CA GLU A 193 1.19 -7.77 -4.85
C GLU A 193 0.77 -8.38 -3.49
N LEU A 194 -0.39 -7.98 -2.98
CA LEU A 194 -0.90 -8.39 -1.66
C LEU A 194 -1.00 -9.91 -1.48
N HIS A 195 -1.15 -10.69 -2.56
CA HIS A 195 -1.18 -12.16 -2.50
C HIS A 195 0.10 -12.79 -1.89
N LEU A 196 1.20 -12.02 -1.84
CA LEU A 196 2.44 -12.45 -1.18
C LEU A 196 2.33 -12.54 0.35
N LEU A 197 1.19 -12.16 0.93
CA LEU A 197 0.88 -12.44 2.35
C LEU A 197 1.04 -13.93 2.73
N GLY A 198 0.81 -14.83 1.79
CA GLY A 198 1.04 -16.27 2.00
C GLY A 198 2.50 -16.72 1.85
N GLY A 199 3.41 -15.83 1.46
CA GLY A 199 4.84 -16.13 1.25
C GLY A 199 5.71 -15.92 2.48
N GLU A 200 7.03 -16.08 2.30
CA GLU A 200 8.03 -15.96 3.37
C GLU A 200 8.04 -14.57 4.02
N ASP A 201 7.88 -13.52 3.24
CA ASP A 201 7.84 -12.12 3.71
C ASP A 201 6.43 -11.69 4.16
N GLY A 202 5.45 -12.57 4.03
CA GLY A 202 4.06 -12.31 4.38
C GLY A 202 3.84 -11.78 5.80
N PRO A 203 4.48 -12.32 6.83
CA PRO A 203 4.32 -11.84 8.21
C PRO A 203 4.70 -10.37 8.39
N VAL A 204 5.75 -9.89 7.72
CA VAL A 204 6.16 -8.48 7.79
C VAL A 204 5.13 -7.59 7.10
N LEU A 205 4.66 -8.00 5.93
CA LEU A 205 3.63 -7.29 5.17
C LEU A 205 2.32 -7.19 5.96
N GLU A 206 1.88 -8.28 6.59
CA GLU A 206 0.68 -8.32 7.42
C GLU A 206 0.79 -7.37 8.63
N VAL A 207 1.90 -7.43 9.35
CA VAL A 207 2.17 -6.55 10.51
C VAL A 207 2.17 -5.09 10.09
N VAL A 208 2.77 -4.75 8.96
CA VAL A 208 2.83 -3.37 8.46
C VAL A 208 1.42 -2.87 8.10
N CYS A 209 0.63 -3.66 7.38
CA CYS A 209 -0.76 -3.31 7.05
C CYS A 209 -1.63 -3.13 8.30
N SER A 210 -1.53 -4.07 9.25
CA SER A 210 -2.25 -3.99 10.52
C SER A 210 -1.85 -2.75 11.32
N ARG A 211 -0.56 -2.43 11.34
CA ARG A 211 -0.05 -1.22 12.01
C ARG A 211 -0.59 0.06 11.38
N MET A 212 -0.65 0.16 10.06
CA MET A 212 -1.21 1.35 9.40
C MET A 212 -2.69 1.54 9.72
N ARG A 213 -3.46 0.46 9.79
CA ARG A 213 -4.86 0.50 10.25
C ARG A 213 -4.95 0.94 11.71
N TYR A 214 -4.10 0.38 12.57
CA TYR A 214 -4.03 0.76 13.99
C TYR A 214 -3.66 2.24 14.16
N ILE A 215 -2.65 2.74 13.44
CA ILE A 215 -2.28 4.16 13.46
C ILE A 215 -3.47 5.02 13.07
N SER A 216 -4.15 4.69 11.97
CA SER A 216 -5.33 5.42 11.50
C SER A 216 -6.40 5.56 12.60
N SER A 217 -6.67 4.47 13.33
CA SER A 217 -7.63 4.49 14.45
C SER A 217 -7.15 5.33 15.64
N GLN A 218 -5.85 5.33 15.94
CA GLN A 218 -5.29 6.01 17.10
C GLN A 218 -5.16 7.53 16.92
N ILE A 219 -4.94 7.98 15.69
CA ILE A 219 -4.82 9.42 15.38
C ILE A 219 -6.14 10.04 14.92
N GLU A 220 -7.22 9.24 14.91
CA GLU A 220 -8.56 9.64 14.44
C GLU A 220 -8.54 10.29 13.04
N LYS A 221 -7.58 9.86 12.21
CA LYS A 221 -7.40 10.30 10.84
C LYS A 221 -7.46 9.11 9.91
N GLN A 222 -8.33 9.18 8.91
CA GLN A 222 -8.40 8.14 7.90
C GLN A 222 -7.10 8.08 7.09
N ILE A 223 -6.42 6.94 7.14
CA ILE A 223 -5.39 6.56 6.19
C ILE A 223 -6.06 5.64 5.18
N ARG A 224 -6.21 6.12 3.96
CA ARG A 224 -6.80 5.32 2.89
C ARG A 224 -5.86 4.18 2.51
N ILE A 225 -6.40 2.97 2.37
CA ILE A 225 -5.63 1.79 1.94
C ILE A 225 -6.16 1.34 0.59
N VAL A 226 -5.25 1.22 -0.38
CA VAL A 226 -5.52 0.62 -1.69
C VAL A 226 -4.60 -0.59 -1.84
N ALA A 227 -5.18 -1.75 -1.96
CA ALA A 227 -4.45 -3.00 -2.09
C ALA A 227 -4.63 -3.59 -3.50
N LEU A 228 -3.53 -3.98 -4.10
CA LEU A 228 -3.47 -4.57 -5.44
C LEU A 228 -2.93 -5.99 -5.33
N SER A 229 -3.54 -6.91 -6.05
CA SER A 229 -3.15 -8.32 -6.05
C SER A 229 -3.23 -8.90 -7.46
N SER A 230 -2.46 -9.94 -7.76
CA SER A 230 -2.88 -10.88 -8.78
C SER A 230 -4.17 -11.55 -8.31
N SER A 231 -4.88 -12.22 -9.21
CA SER A 231 -6.09 -12.98 -8.83
C SER A 231 -5.76 -13.92 -7.66
N LEU A 232 -6.58 -13.91 -6.65
CA LEU A 232 -6.55 -14.83 -5.51
C LEU A 232 -7.12 -16.17 -5.92
#